data_2ea014dad3a7396aa0f49bcf73d670e5
#
_entry.id   2ea014dad3a7396aa0f49bcf73d670e5
#
_cell.length_a   1.000
_cell.length_b   1.000
_cell.length_c   1.000
_cell.angle_alpha   90.00
_cell.angle_beta   90.00
_cell.angle_gamma   90.00
#
_symmetry.space_group_name_H-M   'P 1'
#
loop_
_entity.id
_entity.type
_entity.pdbx_description
1 polymer ?
#
loop_
_entity_poly.entity_id
_entity_poly.type
_entity_poly.pdbx_seq_one_letter_code
_entity_poly.pdbx_strand_id
1 'polypeptide(L)'
;LHIVVPAIHRNRHEIGQIFKDKLGAKLENDEPESLNAIARDHLRKDFEGLKLGLSGVNFAMSREGAFWLIENEGNGRMCTTAPDIHIALCGVEKVMESFEDAATMVSLLTPSATGQFIPTYNNIITGPRKNGDLDGPKEVHVILFDHNRTKMLAHKDYYEALRCIRCGACMNFCPVYDQIGGHAYQTTYPGPIGEVISPNIFGIDHTGDILNFCSLCGRCSEVCPVQIPLADLIRKLRCDKIGQGENPPMGAKNIHHNAMEAFAFKQFKKAATKGERWRFALSKAHYFNWFVQNLSGALPVIKKWYAFKELPQIKKDLYKEIQAIEGVIYE
;
A
#
# COMPACT_ATOMS: atom_id res chain seq x y z
N LEU A 1 4.02 -3.14 6.05
CA LEU A 1 5.35 -3.43 6.58
C LEU A 1 5.70 -4.90 6.42
N HIS A 2 4.81 -5.80 6.80
CA HIS A 2 5.05 -7.24 6.79
C HIS A 2 4.81 -7.93 5.44
N ILE A 3 4.44 -7.18 4.40
CA ILE A 3 4.13 -7.74 3.08
C ILE A 3 5.40 -8.05 2.30
N VAL A 4 6.40 -7.17 2.37
CA VAL A 4 7.65 -7.28 1.60
C VAL A 4 8.80 -7.71 2.50
N VAL A 5 9.00 -7.04 3.62
CA VAL A 5 10.09 -7.31 4.57
C VAL A 5 9.52 -7.42 5.98
N PRO A 6 9.28 -8.65 6.46
CA PRO A 6 8.82 -8.87 7.83
C PRO A 6 9.87 -8.46 8.85
N ALA A 7 9.44 -8.00 10.01
CA ALA A 7 10.28 -7.62 11.14
C ALA A 7 11.33 -6.52 10.87
N ILE A 8 11.22 -5.76 9.78
CA ILE A 8 12.15 -4.66 9.43
C ILE A 8 12.30 -3.61 10.56
N HIS A 9 11.33 -3.53 11.46
CA HIS A 9 11.33 -2.66 12.63
C HIS A 9 12.13 -3.20 13.83
N ARG A 10 12.74 -4.38 13.70
CA ARG A 10 13.57 -5.01 14.74
C ARG A 10 15.02 -5.08 14.30
N ASN A 11 15.91 -4.71 15.20
CA ASN A 11 17.34 -4.89 14.98
C ASN A 11 17.80 -6.28 15.50
N ARG A 12 19.03 -6.68 15.15
CA ARG A 12 19.60 -7.99 15.51
C ARG A 12 19.65 -8.22 17.02
N HIS A 13 19.92 -7.19 17.83
CA HIS A 13 19.97 -7.29 19.27
C HIS A 13 18.58 -7.60 19.86
N GLU A 14 17.55 -6.93 19.37
CA GLU A 14 16.16 -7.20 19.76
C GLU A 14 15.71 -8.59 19.35
N ILE A 15 16.11 -9.07 18.16
CA ILE A 15 15.85 -10.44 17.70
C ILE A 15 16.55 -11.44 18.62
N GLY A 16 17.82 -11.20 18.97
CA GLY A 16 18.56 -12.01 19.91
C GLY A 16 17.87 -12.11 21.28
N GLN A 17 17.35 -10.99 21.80
CA GLN A 17 16.60 -10.98 23.03
C GLN A 17 15.28 -11.78 22.93
N ILE A 18 14.56 -11.64 21.83
CA ILE A 18 13.34 -12.44 21.57
C ILE A 18 13.67 -13.93 21.54
N PHE A 19 14.78 -14.35 20.94
CA PHE A 19 15.17 -15.76 20.92
C PHE A 19 15.52 -16.30 22.30
N LYS A 20 16.19 -15.50 23.14
CA LYS A 20 16.41 -15.85 24.57
C LYS A 20 15.09 -16.01 25.31
N ASP A 21 14.20 -15.03 25.19
CA ASP A 21 12.95 -14.99 25.97
C ASP A 21 11.91 -16.01 25.50
N LYS A 22 11.81 -16.25 24.20
CA LYS A 22 10.77 -17.10 23.62
C LYS A 22 11.20 -18.53 23.30
N LEU A 23 12.45 -18.71 22.91
CA LEU A 23 12.99 -20.03 22.55
C LEU A 23 13.92 -20.61 23.63
N GLY A 24 14.24 -19.86 24.68
CA GLY A 24 15.25 -20.25 25.66
C GLY A 24 16.65 -20.43 25.06
N ALA A 25 16.92 -19.73 23.94
CA ALA A 25 18.17 -19.90 23.20
C ALA A 25 19.37 -19.38 24.00
N LYS A 26 20.45 -20.16 24.02
CA LYS A 26 21.76 -19.70 24.52
C LYS A 26 22.49 -19.04 23.37
N LEU A 27 22.58 -17.70 23.42
CA LEU A 27 23.27 -16.89 22.42
C LEU A 27 24.69 -16.58 22.91
N GLU A 28 25.67 -16.96 22.13
CA GLU A 28 27.07 -16.55 22.34
C GLU A 28 27.30 -15.10 21.81
N ASN A 29 26.63 -14.79 20.69
CA ASN A 29 26.63 -13.47 20.08
C ASN A 29 25.31 -13.24 19.34
N ASP A 30 25.07 -12.05 18.82
CA ASP A 30 23.90 -11.67 18.04
C ASP A 30 24.21 -11.43 16.55
N GLU A 31 25.26 -12.09 16.07
CA GLU A 31 25.59 -12.07 14.62
C GLU A 31 24.51 -12.80 13.82
N PRO A 32 24.20 -12.31 12.59
CA PRO A 32 23.12 -12.87 11.77
C PRO A 32 23.22 -14.38 11.55
N GLU A 33 24.44 -14.91 11.38
CA GLU A 33 24.69 -16.33 11.17
C GLU A 33 24.31 -17.16 12.39
N SER A 34 24.63 -16.67 13.58
CA SER A 34 24.29 -17.34 14.86
C SER A 34 22.77 -17.34 15.09
N LEU A 35 22.10 -16.21 14.83
CA LEU A 35 20.65 -16.09 14.93
C LEU A 35 19.94 -17.00 13.92
N ASN A 36 20.43 -17.03 12.67
CA ASN A 36 19.88 -17.90 11.62
C ASN A 36 20.06 -19.39 11.96
N ALA A 37 21.19 -19.80 12.55
CA ALA A 37 21.41 -21.18 12.96
C ALA A 37 20.38 -21.60 14.01
N ILE A 38 20.12 -20.76 15.02
CA ILE A 38 19.11 -21.03 16.05
C ILE A 38 17.71 -21.14 15.44
N ALA A 39 17.33 -20.20 14.58
CA ALA A 39 16.04 -20.21 13.90
C ALA A 39 15.88 -21.48 13.05
N ARG A 40 16.94 -21.88 12.32
CA ARG A 40 16.96 -23.09 11.50
C ARG A 40 16.77 -24.34 12.34
N ASP A 41 17.52 -24.49 13.42
CA ASP A 41 17.45 -25.69 14.28
C ASP A 41 16.08 -25.81 14.96
N HIS A 42 15.49 -24.67 15.34
CA HIS A 42 14.16 -24.64 15.94
C HIS A 42 13.07 -25.02 14.93
N LEU A 43 13.09 -24.41 13.74
CA LEU A 43 12.05 -24.60 12.72
C LEU A 43 12.18 -25.93 11.96
N ARG A 44 13.36 -26.51 11.91
CA ARG A 44 13.62 -27.76 11.16
C ARG A 44 12.67 -28.88 11.57
N LYS A 45 12.48 -29.07 12.85
CA LYS A 45 11.60 -30.10 13.40
C LYS A 45 10.13 -29.89 13.05
N ASP A 46 9.70 -28.62 13.03
CA ASP A 46 8.36 -28.26 12.65
C ASP A 46 8.12 -28.55 11.16
N PHE A 47 9.09 -28.21 10.28
CA PHE A 47 9.00 -28.50 8.87
C PHE A 47 9.06 -30.00 8.56
N GLU A 48 9.83 -30.80 9.29
CA GLU A 48 9.89 -32.26 9.12
C GLU A 48 8.54 -32.93 9.48
N GLY A 49 7.79 -32.34 10.41
CA GLY A 49 6.44 -32.77 10.82
C GLY A 49 5.30 -32.22 9.97
N LEU A 50 5.58 -31.32 9.03
CA LEU A 50 4.57 -30.59 8.29
C LEU A 50 3.78 -31.50 7.35
N LYS A 51 2.45 -31.56 7.50
CA LYS A 51 1.55 -32.33 6.63
C LYS A 51 0.90 -31.49 5.55
N LEU A 52 0.66 -30.21 5.83
CA LEU A 52 0.02 -29.27 4.92
C LEU A 52 0.82 -27.99 4.85
N GLY A 53 1.19 -27.57 3.66
CA GLY A 53 1.81 -26.27 3.37
C GLY A 53 0.80 -25.35 2.73
N LEU A 54 0.80 -24.07 3.16
CA LEU A 54 0.01 -23.01 2.56
C LEU A 54 0.96 -21.92 2.05
N SER A 55 0.85 -21.54 0.79
CA SER A 55 1.63 -20.44 0.23
C SER A 55 0.81 -19.46 -0.58
N GLY A 56 1.34 -18.25 -0.78
CA GLY A 56 0.90 -17.35 -1.84
C GLY A 56 1.51 -17.76 -3.18
N VAL A 57 1.12 -17.02 -4.24
CA VAL A 57 1.68 -17.14 -5.58
C VAL A 57 2.11 -15.76 -6.04
N ASN A 58 3.35 -15.64 -6.55
CA ASN A 58 3.81 -14.40 -7.18
C ASN A 58 3.28 -14.30 -8.61
N PHE A 59 3.43 -15.35 -9.41
CA PHE A 59 2.96 -15.42 -10.78
C PHE A 59 2.43 -16.84 -11.09
N ALA A 60 1.31 -16.92 -11.83
CA ALA A 60 0.78 -18.17 -12.35
C ALA A 60 0.82 -18.12 -13.88
N MET A 61 1.42 -19.12 -14.52
CA MET A 61 1.65 -19.19 -15.95
C MET A 61 0.65 -20.17 -16.57
N SER A 62 -0.32 -19.67 -17.32
CA SER A 62 -1.42 -20.47 -17.84
C SER A 62 -1.00 -21.44 -18.93
N ARG A 63 -0.03 -21.06 -19.78
CA ARG A 63 0.49 -21.89 -20.86
C ARG A 63 1.22 -23.12 -20.32
N GLU A 64 2.06 -22.95 -19.31
CA GLU A 64 2.85 -24.02 -18.70
C GLU A 64 2.08 -24.80 -17.63
N GLY A 65 0.93 -24.30 -17.17
CA GLY A 65 0.21 -24.88 -16.04
C GLY A 65 1.02 -24.84 -14.75
N ALA A 66 1.80 -23.79 -14.55
CA ALA A 66 2.75 -23.66 -13.46
C ALA A 66 2.50 -22.39 -12.64
N PHE A 67 3.03 -22.37 -11.43
CA PHE A 67 3.09 -21.14 -10.64
C PHE A 67 4.47 -20.91 -10.02
N TRP A 68 4.79 -19.65 -9.82
CA TRP A 68 6.11 -19.19 -9.38
C TRP A 68 6.00 -18.51 -8.03
N LEU A 69 6.82 -19.01 -7.09
CA LEU A 69 7.00 -18.45 -5.76
C LEU A 69 8.43 -17.91 -5.64
N ILE A 70 8.54 -16.65 -5.22
CA ILE A 70 9.81 -15.91 -5.10
C ILE A 70 10.01 -15.54 -3.65
N GLU A 71 11.20 -15.82 -3.12
CA GLU A 71 11.54 -15.52 -1.73
C GLU A 71 13.05 -15.41 -1.51
N ASN A 72 13.47 -14.93 -0.34
CA ASN A 72 14.87 -14.84 0.09
C ASN A 72 15.18 -15.69 1.32
N GLU A 73 14.16 -16.14 2.07
CA GLU A 73 14.32 -16.79 3.39
C GLU A 73 14.32 -18.31 3.35
N GLY A 74 13.79 -18.93 2.31
CA GLY A 74 13.66 -20.38 2.17
C GLY A 74 12.44 -20.99 2.88
N ASN A 75 11.64 -20.21 3.59
CA ASN A 75 10.42 -20.67 4.27
C ASN A 75 9.34 -21.10 3.28
N GLY A 76 9.15 -20.36 2.19
CA GLY A 76 8.22 -20.71 1.12
C GLY A 76 8.65 -21.98 0.42
N ARG A 77 9.96 -22.17 0.14
CA ARG A 77 10.49 -23.42 -0.40
C ARG A 77 10.16 -24.60 0.50
N MET A 78 10.33 -24.46 1.82
CA MET A 78 10.00 -25.51 2.75
C MET A 78 8.50 -25.83 2.76
N CYS A 79 7.64 -24.81 2.67
CA CYS A 79 6.18 -24.99 2.55
C CYS A 79 5.75 -25.70 1.26
N THR A 80 6.56 -25.64 0.21
CA THR A 80 6.25 -26.26 -1.10
C THR A 80 6.93 -27.59 -1.33
N THR A 81 7.86 -28.03 -0.46
CA THR A 81 8.64 -29.25 -0.65
C THR A 81 8.48 -30.26 0.50
N ALA A 82 8.35 -29.80 1.75
CA ALA A 82 8.26 -30.69 2.91
C ALA A 82 6.89 -31.35 3.12
N PRO A 83 5.74 -30.71 2.92
CA PRO A 83 4.44 -31.26 3.25
C PRO A 83 3.96 -32.31 2.25
N ASP A 84 3.03 -33.17 2.68
CA ASP A 84 2.32 -34.09 1.80
C ASP A 84 1.30 -33.37 0.89
N ILE A 85 0.70 -32.29 1.39
CA ILE A 85 -0.32 -31.49 0.68
C ILE A 85 0.14 -30.03 0.63
N HIS A 86 0.08 -29.42 -0.56
CA HIS A 86 0.35 -28.01 -0.74
C HIS A 86 -0.88 -27.28 -1.30
N ILE A 87 -1.27 -26.20 -0.64
CA ILE A 87 -2.34 -25.29 -1.08
C ILE A 87 -1.73 -23.95 -1.47
N ALA A 88 -1.83 -23.58 -2.74
CA ALA A 88 -1.35 -22.32 -3.28
C ALA A 88 -2.51 -21.34 -3.47
N LEU A 89 -2.44 -20.19 -2.78
CA LEU A 89 -3.44 -19.12 -2.92
C LEU A 89 -2.99 -18.12 -3.99
N CYS A 90 -3.75 -18.03 -5.06
CA CYS A 90 -3.44 -17.18 -6.21
C CYS A 90 -4.58 -16.20 -6.50
N GLY A 91 -4.32 -14.90 -6.40
CA GLY A 91 -5.25 -13.90 -6.90
C GLY A 91 -5.32 -13.96 -8.43
N VAL A 92 -6.51 -13.79 -9.01
CA VAL A 92 -6.69 -13.86 -10.49
C VAL A 92 -5.81 -12.85 -11.23
N GLU A 93 -5.43 -11.75 -10.60
CA GLU A 93 -4.53 -10.75 -11.16
C GLU A 93 -3.07 -11.21 -11.30
N LYS A 94 -2.74 -12.39 -10.77
CA LYS A 94 -1.40 -12.99 -10.86
C LYS A 94 -1.24 -13.94 -12.03
N VAL A 95 -2.33 -14.21 -12.73
CA VAL A 95 -2.31 -15.10 -13.91
C VAL A 95 -1.70 -14.36 -15.08
N MET A 96 -0.69 -14.97 -15.70
CA MET A 96 0.01 -14.52 -16.89
C MET A 96 -0.09 -15.57 -17.99
N GLU A 97 0.16 -15.18 -19.23
CA GLU A 97 0.10 -16.10 -20.33
C GLU A 97 1.24 -17.13 -20.29
N SER A 98 2.48 -16.66 -20.07
CA SER A 98 3.68 -17.48 -20.25
C SER A 98 4.73 -17.29 -19.16
N PHE A 99 5.72 -18.19 -19.17
CA PHE A 99 6.92 -18.06 -18.35
C PHE A 99 7.75 -16.82 -18.70
N GLU A 100 7.83 -16.46 -19.98
CA GLU A 100 8.56 -15.29 -20.45
C GLU A 100 7.99 -14.00 -19.90
N ASP A 101 6.65 -13.90 -19.82
CA ASP A 101 5.97 -12.76 -19.22
C ASP A 101 6.28 -12.66 -17.73
N ALA A 102 6.19 -13.79 -17.01
CA ALA A 102 6.50 -13.86 -15.59
C ALA A 102 7.97 -13.49 -15.33
N ALA A 103 8.91 -14.00 -16.15
CA ALA A 103 10.34 -13.67 -16.03
C ALA A 103 10.61 -12.17 -16.24
N THR A 104 9.91 -11.56 -17.17
CA THR A 104 9.95 -10.10 -17.38
C THR A 104 9.51 -9.36 -16.13
N MET A 105 8.42 -9.79 -15.48
CA MET A 105 7.95 -9.17 -14.24
C MET A 105 8.92 -9.40 -13.07
N VAL A 106 9.57 -10.57 -12.98
CA VAL A 106 10.58 -10.85 -11.96
C VAL A 106 11.78 -9.91 -12.10
N SER A 107 12.19 -9.61 -13.33
CA SER A 107 13.30 -8.66 -13.60
C SER A 107 13.00 -7.24 -13.13
N LEU A 108 11.73 -6.86 -12.98
CA LEU A 108 11.29 -5.59 -12.42
C LEU A 108 11.04 -5.68 -10.90
N LEU A 109 10.49 -6.82 -10.44
CA LEU A 109 10.09 -7.01 -9.05
C LEU A 109 11.27 -6.93 -8.10
N THR A 110 12.32 -7.72 -8.34
CA THR A 110 13.42 -7.91 -7.40
C THR A 110 14.25 -6.64 -7.22
N PRO A 111 14.68 -5.93 -8.28
CA PRO A 111 15.38 -4.65 -8.14
C PRO A 111 14.53 -3.58 -7.44
N SER A 112 13.23 -3.55 -7.73
CA SER A 112 12.32 -2.55 -7.15
C SER A 112 11.96 -2.82 -5.70
N ALA A 113 12.02 -4.09 -5.26
CA ALA A 113 11.69 -4.49 -3.89
C ALA A 113 12.88 -4.40 -2.94
N THR A 114 14.03 -4.95 -3.33
CA THR A 114 15.19 -5.17 -2.48
C THR A 114 16.52 -4.69 -3.08
N GLY A 115 16.53 -4.21 -4.32
CA GLY A 115 17.75 -3.83 -5.04
C GLY A 115 18.56 -5.01 -5.57
N GLN A 116 18.08 -6.25 -5.42
CA GLN A 116 18.71 -7.45 -5.94
C GLN A 116 18.39 -7.63 -7.43
N PHE A 117 19.34 -8.15 -8.22
CA PHE A 117 19.07 -8.52 -9.61
C PHE A 117 18.15 -9.73 -9.73
N ILE A 118 18.39 -10.74 -8.87
CA ILE A 118 17.59 -11.97 -8.78
C ILE A 118 17.33 -12.31 -7.31
N PRO A 119 16.20 -12.93 -6.98
CA PRO A 119 15.91 -13.41 -5.63
C PRO A 119 16.77 -14.65 -5.31
N THR A 120 16.93 -14.96 -4.03
CA THR A 120 17.69 -16.13 -3.59
C THR A 120 17.04 -17.42 -4.03
N TYR A 121 15.72 -17.52 -3.91
CA TYR A 121 14.95 -18.70 -4.30
C TYR A 121 13.90 -18.37 -5.34
N ASN A 122 13.93 -19.14 -6.42
CA ASN A 122 12.95 -19.13 -7.50
C ASN A 122 12.31 -20.51 -7.57
N ASN A 123 11.13 -20.68 -6.99
CA ASN A 123 10.45 -21.94 -6.95
C ASN A 123 9.35 -21.97 -8.00
N ILE A 124 9.52 -22.76 -9.06
CA ILE A 124 8.53 -22.97 -10.13
C ILE A 124 7.92 -24.34 -9.90
N ILE A 125 6.63 -24.38 -9.65
CA ILE A 125 5.88 -25.58 -9.31
C ILE A 125 4.91 -25.89 -10.44
N THR A 126 5.03 -27.09 -11.02
CA THR A 126 4.19 -27.57 -12.13
C THR A 126 3.14 -28.58 -11.69
N GLY A 127 3.16 -29.01 -10.43
CA GLY A 127 2.21 -29.97 -9.90
C GLY A 127 2.79 -30.82 -8.75
N PRO A 128 2.12 -31.90 -8.37
CA PRO A 128 2.59 -32.81 -7.34
C PRO A 128 3.84 -33.59 -7.79
N ARG A 129 4.58 -34.13 -6.81
CA ARG A 129 5.76 -34.95 -7.06
C ARG A 129 5.44 -36.16 -7.94
N LYS A 130 6.38 -36.50 -8.83
CA LYS A 130 6.30 -37.66 -9.71
C LYS A 130 7.09 -38.82 -9.12
N ASN A 131 6.88 -40.03 -9.68
CA ASN A 131 7.68 -41.19 -9.32
C ASN A 131 9.18 -40.92 -9.59
N GLY A 132 10.02 -41.04 -8.57
CA GLY A 132 11.44 -40.78 -8.62
C GLY A 132 11.87 -39.42 -8.08
N ASP A 133 10.94 -38.51 -7.80
CA ASP A 133 11.25 -37.26 -7.13
C ASP A 133 11.56 -37.50 -5.64
N LEU A 134 12.58 -36.83 -5.11
CA LEU A 134 13.07 -36.99 -3.75
C LEU A 134 12.18 -36.25 -2.72
N ASP A 135 11.62 -35.12 -3.11
CA ASP A 135 10.79 -34.24 -2.28
C ASP A 135 9.57 -33.73 -3.04
N GLY A 136 8.76 -32.94 -2.38
CA GLY A 136 7.56 -32.31 -2.93
C GLY A 136 6.26 -32.96 -2.44
N PRO A 137 5.14 -32.24 -2.54
CA PRO A 137 3.84 -32.69 -2.07
C PRO A 137 3.28 -33.79 -2.97
N LYS A 138 2.48 -34.68 -2.37
CA LYS A 138 1.70 -35.71 -3.09
C LYS A 138 0.51 -35.08 -3.81
N GLU A 139 -0.03 -34.00 -3.23
CA GLU A 139 -1.18 -33.26 -3.73
C GLU A 139 -0.88 -31.77 -3.76
N VAL A 140 -1.26 -31.12 -4.85
CA VAL A 140 -1.14 -29.66 -5.02
C VAL A 140 -2.50 -29.10 -5.41
N HIS A 141 -2.99 -28.14 -4.62
CA HIS A 141 -4.25 -27.45 -4.86
C HIS A 141 -3.97 -25.96 -5.12
N VAL A 142 -4.40 -25.45 -6.26
CA VAL A 142 -4.32 -24.02 -6.59
C VAL A 142 -5.69 -23.41 -6.45
N ILE A 143 -5.83 -22.47 -5.51
CA ILE A 143 -7.08 -21.74 -5.29
C ILE A 143 -6.95 -20.35 -5.95
N LEU A 144 -7.65 -20.18 -7.06
CA LEU A 144 -7.81 -18.87 -7.71
C LEU A 144 -8.93 -18.10 -7.02
N PHE A 145 -8.59 -16.95 -6.42
CA PHE A 145 -9.60 -16.13 -5.78
C PHE A 145 -9.76 -14.78 -6.47
N ASP A 146 -11.00 -14.39 -6.67
CA ASP A 146 -11.37 -13.14 -7.33
C ASP A 146 -11.46 -11.96 -6.36
N HIS A 147 -12.32 -12.05 -5.38
CA HIS A 147 -12.58 -10.99 -4.41
C HIS A 147 -12.69 -9.61 -5.06
N ASN A 148 -13.60 -9.45 -6.01
CA ASN A 148 -13.86 -8.24 -6.82
C ASN A 148 -12.73 -7.80 -7.77
N ARG A 149 -11.67 -8.59 -7.97
CA ARG A 149 -10.58 -8.24 -8.89
C ARG A 149 -11.02 -8.25 -10.35
N THR A 150 -11.85 -9.20 -10.76
CA THR A 150 -12.42 -9.22 -12.12
C THR A 150 -13.29 -8.00 -12.40
N LYS A 151 -14.03 -7.53 -11.40
CA LYS A 151 -14.80 -6.30 -11.51
C LYS A 151 -13.91 -5.06 -11.61
N MET A 152 -12.83 -5.05 -10.83
CA MET A 152 -11.82 -3.99 -10.92
C MET A 152 -11.10 -4.03 -12.28
N LEU A 153 -10.83 -5.22 -12.83
CA LEU A 153 -10.24 -5.39 -14.16
C LEU A 153 -11.16 -4.84 -15.26
N ALA A 154 -12.47 -5.04 -15.12
CA ALA A 154 -13.46 -4.50 -16.05
C ALA A 154 -13.74 -2.99 -15.85
N HIS A 155 -13.18 -2.38 -14.80
CA HIS A 155 -13.43 -0.98 -14.48
C HIS A 155 -12.57 -0.06 -15.35
N LYS A 156 -13.20 0.91 -16.01
CA LYS A 156 -12.58 1.84 -16.97
C LYS A 156 -11.36 2.60 -16.40
N ASP A 157 -11.41 2.97 -15.13
CA ASP A 157 -10.39 3.84 -14.51
C ASP A 157 -9.40 3.08 -13.62
N TYR A 158 -9.82 1.96 -12.97
CA TYR A 158 -9.01 1.34 -11.91
C TYR A 158 -8.32 0.03 -12.29
N TYR A 159 -8.57 -0.51 -13.51
CA TYR A 159 -7.95 -1.76 -13.98
C TYR A 159 -6.41 -1.72 -13.94
N GLU A 160 -5.82 -0.56 -14.18
CA GLU A 160 -4.36 -0.40 -14.20
C GLU A 160 -3.70 -0.74 -12.86
N ALA A 161 -4.41 -0.58 -11.73
CA ALA A 161 -3.85 -0.91 -10.42
C ALA A 161 -3.64 -2.43 -10.23
N LEU A 162 -4.30 -3.28 -11.03
CA LEU A 162 -4.09 -4.73 -11.01
C LEU A 162 -2.75 -5.16 -11.65
N ARG A 163 -2.07 -4.28 -12.40
CA ARG A 163 -0.69 -4.51 -12.85
C ARG A 163 0.32 -4.57 -11.71
N CYS A 164 -0.09 -4.28 -10.48
CA CYS A 164 0.79 -4.21 -9.33
C CYS A 164 1.49 -5.55 -9.04
N ILE A 165 2.83 -5.57 -9.15
CA ILE A 165 3.69 -6.72 -8.86
C ILE A 165 4.06 -6.85 -7.38
N ARG A 166 3.55 -5.99 -6.50
CA ARG A 166 3.77 -6.01 -5.04
C ARG A 166 5.22 -5.74 -4.59
N CYS A 167 6.00 -5.00 -5.36
CA CYS A 167 7.39 -4.67 -5.03
C CYS A 167 7.57 -3.73 -3.83
N GLY A 168 6.54 -2.97 -3.45
CA GLY A 168 6.61 -2.04 -2.31
C GLY A 168 7.31 -0.70 -2.60
N ALA A 169 7.84 -0.44 -3.79
CA ALA A 169 8.54 0.81 -4.12
C ALA A 169 7.71 2.07 -3.81
N CYS A 170 6.41 2.05 -4.11
CA CYS A 170 5.53 3.17 -3.80
C CYS A 170 5.41 3.47 -2.30
N MET A 171 5.58 2.47 -1.42
CA MET A 171 5.60 2.65 0.04
C MET A 171 6.93 3.22 0.51
N ASN A 172 8.06 2.75 -0.04
CA ASN A 172 9.39 3.23 0.32
C ASN A 172 9.58 4.73 0.07
N PHE A 173 8.97 5.24 -0.99
CA PHE A 173 9.09 6.66 -1.37
C PHE A 173 7.90 7.52 -0.92
N CYS A 174 6.96 6.96 -0.15
CA CYS A 174 5.81 7.72 0.32
C CYS A 174 6.12 8.45 1.64
N PRO A 175 6.09 9.80 1.66
CA PRO A 175 6.40 10.56 2.86
C PRO A 175 5.38 10.34 3.99
N VAL A 176 4.14 9.98 3.63
CA VAL A 176 3.11 9.69 4.63
C VAL A 176 3.32 8.29 5.21
N TYR A 177 3.54 7.28 4.35
CA TYR A 177 3.80 5.92 4.80
C TYR A 177 5.04 5.82 5.71
N ASP A 178 6.08 6.59 5.41
CA ASP A 178 7.30 6.69 6.21
C ASP A 178 7.00 7.13 7.65
N GLN A 179 6.07 8.07 7.83
CA GLN A 179 5.72 8.61 9.14
C GLN A 179 4.74 7.74 9.94
N ILE A 180 3.71 7.16 9.28
CA ILE A 180 2.62 6.48 10.00
C ILE A 180 2.70 4.96 9.94
N GLY A 181 3.48 4.39 9.02
CA GLY A 181 3.63 2.95 8.81
C GLY A 181 2.37 2.28 8.27
N GLY A 182 2.47 0.96 8.03
CA GLY A 182 1.39 0.19 7.41
C GLY A 182 0.16 -0.03 8.29
N HIS A 183 0.36 -0.15 9.61
CA HIS A 183 -0.72 -0.44 10.54
C HIS A 183 -1.79 0.65 10.62
N ALA A 184 -1.41 1.92 10.41
CA ALA A 184 -2.34 3.04 10.42
C ALA A 184 -3.44 2.93 9.34
N TYR A 185 -3.15 2.25 8.23
CA TYR A 185 -4.13 2.05 7.15
C TYR A 185 -5.24 1.05 7.50
N GLN A 186 -5.04 0.16 8.46
CA GLN A 186 -6.01 -0.86 8.90
C GLN A 186 -6.59 -1.71 7.75
N THR A 187 -5.84 -1.87 6.68
CA THR A 187 -6.18 -2.66 5.49
C THR A 187 -5.07 -3.65 5.16
N THR A 188 -5.40 -4.71 4.43
CA THR A 188 -4.41 -5.72 3.99
C THR A 188 -3.33 -5.10 3.11
N TYR A 189 -3.70 -4.12 2.29
CA TYR A 189 -2.79 -3.41 1.40
C TYR A 189 -2.61 -1.97 1.90
N PRO A 190 -1.50 -1.63 2.58
CA PRO A 190 -1.23 -0.26 3.01
C PRO A 190 -0.54 0.56 1.92
N GLY A 191 -0.38 1.86 2.19
CA GLY A 191 0.34 2.79 1.33
C GLY A 191 -0.39 3.14 0.04
N PRO A 192 0.29 3.80 -0.91
CA PRO A 192 -0.36 4.34 -2.11
C PRO A 192 -1.12 3.32 -2.95
N ILE A 193 -0.57 2.13 -3.13
CA ILE A 193 -1.28 1.06 -3.87
C ILE A 193 -2.48 0.55 -3.08
N GLY A 194 -2.39 0.50 -1.76
CA GLY A 194 -3.48 0.11 -0.89
C GLY A 194 -4.64 1.11 -0.93
N GLU A 195 -4.34 2.40 -1.02
CA GLU A 195 -5.34 3.46 -1.18
C GLU A 195 -6.16 3.30 -2.47
N VAL A 196 -5.60 2.66 -3.51
CA VAL A 196 -6.34 2.36 -4.75
C VAL A 196 -7.04 1.00 -4.68
N ILE A 197 -6.34 -0.05 -4.28
CA ILE A 197 -6.88 -1.42 -4.32
C ILE A 197 -7.94 -1.64 -3.25
N SER A 198 -7.73 -1.17 -2.02
CA SER A 198 -8.64 -1.46 -0.92
C SER A 198 -10.07 -0.92 -1.14
N PRO A 199 -10.29 0.33 -1.59
CA PRO A 199 -11.63 0.80 -1.93
C PRO A 199 -12.31 0.02 -3.05
N ASN A 200 -11.55 -0.50 -4.00
CA ASN A 200 -12.08 -1.29 -5.12
C ASN A 200 -12.43 -2.74 -4.71
N ILE A 201 -11.69 -3.33 -3.78
CA ILE A 201 -11.89 -4.72 -3.35
C ILE A 201 -12.90 -4.81 -2.19
N PHE A 202 -12.73 -3.97 -1.17
CA PHE A 202 -13.53 -4.02 0.06
C PHE A 202 -14.70 -3.03 0.08
N GLY A 203 -14.75 -2.12 -0.89
CA GLY A 203 -15.73 -1.06 -1.00
C GLY A 203 -15.23 0.28 -0.44
N ILE A 204 -15.55 1.36 -1.17
CA ILE A 204 -15.13 2.72 -0.80
C ILE A 204 -15.80 3.20 0.49
N ASP A 205 -17.00 2.71 0.80
CA ASP A 205 -17.73 3.05 2.02
C ASP A 205 -17.02 2.53 3.28
N HIS A 206 -16.29 1.41 3.17
CA HIS A 206 -15.58 0.79 4.29
C HIS A 206 -14.14 1.27 4.43
N THR A 207 -13.48 1.55 3.31
CA THR A 207 -12.04 1.84 3.30
C THR A 207 -11.69 3.22 2.77
N GLY A 208 -12.68 4.01 2.36
CA GLY A 208 -12.45 5.32 1.74
C GLY A 208 -11.74 6.35 2.62
N ASP A 209 -11.66 6.15 3.93
CA ASP A 209 -10.97 7.07 4.84
C ASP A 209 -9.45 7.04 4.66
N ILE A 210 -8.87 5.93 4.20
CA ILE A 210 -7.44 5.83 3.90
C ILE A 210 -7.00 6.80 2.80
N LEU A 211 -7.91 7.19 1.90
CA LEU A 211 -7.64 8.17 0.84
C LEU A 211 -7.20 9.54 1.37
N ASN A 212 -7.53 9.86 2.63
CA ASN A 212 -7.12 11.12 3.26
C ASN A 212 -5.64 11.14 3.65
N PHE A 213 -4.97 9.99 3.70
CA PHE A 213 -3.55 9.90 4.04
C PHE A 213 -2.63 10.37 2.91
N CYS A 214 -3.09 10.37 1.65
CA CYS A 214 -2.27 10.79 0.53
C CYS A 214 -2.09 12.31 0.48
N SER A 215 -0.85 12.78 0.32
CA SER A 215 -0.54 14.20 0.08
C SER A 215 -0.61 14.61 -1.41
N LEU A 216 -0.88 13.65 -2.31
CA LEU A 216 -0.88 13.82 -3.78
C LEU A 216 0.46 14.35 -4.35
N CYS A 217 1.59 14.03 -3.71
CA CYS A 217 2.91 14.46 -4.16
C CYS A 217 3.37 13.82 -5.49
N GLY A 218 2.72 12.75 -5.96
CA GLY A 218 3.03 12.08 -7.24
C GLY A 218 4.18 11.06 -7.19
N ARG A 219 5.01 11.06 -6.16
CA ARG A 219 6.22 10.24 -6.10
C ARG A 219 5.97 8.74 -6.29
N CYS A 220 4.86 8.22 -5.79
CA CYS A 220 4.49 6.81 -5.96
C CYS A 220 4.23 6.41 -7.42
N SER A 221 3.74 7.33 -8.26
CA SER A 221 3.56 7.09 -9.69
C SER A 221 4.90 7.08 -10.43
N GLU A 222 5.82 7.98 -10.06
CA GLU A 222 7.15 8.10 -10.68
C GLU A 222 8.01 6.85 -10.45
N VAL A 223 7.98 6.29 -9.23
CA VAL A 223 8.82 5.14 -8.86
C VAL A 223 8.20 3.79 -9.19
N CYS A 224 6.98 3.76 -9.71
CA CYS A 224 6.29 2.51 -10.02
C CYS A 224 6.93 1.81 -11.23
N PRO A 225 7.54 0.61 -11.08
CA PRO A 225 8.23 -0.07 -12.17
C PRO A 225 7.28 -0.54 -13.28
N VAL A 226 5.98 -0.67 -12.97
CA VAL A 226 4.92 -1.04 -13.91
C VAL A 226 4.03 0.15 -14.27
N GLN A 227 4.48 1.37 -13.98
CA GLN A 227 3.89 2.64 -14.39
C GLN A 227 2.39 2.81 -14.06
N ILE A 228 1.98 2.43 -12.85
CA ILE A 228 0.62 2.69 -12.38
C ILE A 228 0.50 4.16 -11.98
N PRO A 229 -0.48 4.91 -12.51
CA PRO A 229 -0.67 6.33 -12.19
C PRO A 229 -1.36 6.53 -10.84
N LEU A 230 -0.71 6.07 -9.75
CA LEU A 230 -1.31 5.95 -8.41
C LEU A 230 -1.89 7.27 -7.89
N ALA A 231 -1.18 8.38 -8.07
CA ALA A 231 -1.65 9.69 -7.58
C ALA A 231 -2.94 10.13 -8.29
N ASP A 232 -3.07 9.87 -9.59
CA ASP A 232 -4.27 10.18 -10.35
C ASP A 232 -5.44 9.28 -9.96
N LEU A 233 -5.19 7.99 -9.75
CA LEU A 233 -6.21 7.03 -9.30
C LEU A 233 -6.72 7.38 -7.90
N ILE A 234 -5.84 7.77 -6.98
CA ILE A 234 -6.24 8.24 -5.64
C ILE A 234 -7.07 9.52 -5.74
N ARG A 235 -6.68 10.46 -6.60
CA ARG A 235 -7.46 11.68 -6.84
C ARG A 235 -8.85 11.37 -7.39
N LYS A 236 -8.96 10.45 -8.35
CA LYS A 236 -10.25 9.98 -8.87
C LYS A 236 -11.12 9.37 -7.76
N LEU A 237 -10.57 8.46 -6.94
CA LEU A 237 -11.28 7.86 -5.82
C LEU A 237 -11.77 8.89 -4.80
N ARG A 238 -11.02 9.97 -4.55
CA ARG A 238 -11.50 11.07 -3.71
C ARG A 238 -12.71 11.78 -4.33
N CYS A 239 -12.73 11.96 -5.66
CA CYS A 239 -13.90 12.50 -6.35
C CYS A 239 -15.10 11.55 -6.27
N ASP A 240 -14.86 10.24 -6.46
CA ASP A 240 -15.90 9.22 -6.34
C ASP A 240 -16.49 9.19 -4.91
N LYS A 241 -15.63 9.27 -3.88
CA LYS A 241 -16.05 9.28 -2.48
C LYS A 241 -17.04 10.40 -2.14
N ILE A 242 -16.93 11.55 -2.78
CA ILE A 242 -17.83 12.71 -2.57
C ILE A 242 -18.94 12.81 -3.62
N GLY A 243 -19.10 11.81 -4.48
CA GLY A 243 -20.14 11.77 -5.51
C GLY A 243 -19.92 12.67 -6.69
N GLN A 244 -18.69 13.07 -6.95
CA GLN A 244 -18.30 13.89 -8.11
C GLN A 244 -17.54 13.10 -9.18
N GLY A 245 -17.36 11.79 -8.98
CA GLY A 245 -16.76 10.91 -9.97
C GLY A 245 -17.77 10.42 -11.00
N GLU A 246 -17.29 10.16 -12.21
CA GLU A 246 -18.13 9.66 -13.31
C GLU A 246 -18.41 8.16 -13.18
N ASN A 247 -17.46 7.41 -12.60
CA ASN A 247 -17.49 5.95 -12.50
C ASN A 247 -17.00 5.51 -11.12
N PRO A 248 -17.84 5.56 -10.07
CA PRO A 248 -17.41 5.15 -8.73
C PRO A 248 -17.15 3.64 -8.67
N PRO A 249 -16.18 3.19 -7.86
CA PRO A 249 -15.95 1.78 -7.63
C PRO A 249 -17.17 1.13 -6.98
N MET A 250 -17.25 -0.20 -7.07
CA MET A 250 -18.36 -0.95 -6.51
C MET A 250 -18.53 -0.70 -5.01
N GLY A 251 -19.79 -0.63 -4.57
CA GLY A 251 -20.15 -0.44 -3.17
C GLY A 251 -20.30 1.01 -2.74
N ALA A 252 -20.15 1.98 -3.65
CA ALA A 252 -20.39 3.40 -3.38
C ALA A 252 -21.89 3.73 -3.25
N LYS A 253 -22.57 3.06 -2.32
CA LYS A 253 -24.01 3.28 -2.09
C LYS A 253 -24.27 4.50 -1.21
N ASN A 254 -23.32 4.86 -0.34
CA ASN A 254 -23.43 5.96 0.61
C ASN A 254 -22.33 6.98 0.35
N ILE A 255 -22.40 7.62 -0.80
CA ILE A 255 -21.51 8.74 -1.11
C ILE A 255 -21.82 9.86 -0.14
N HIS A 256 -20.93 10.13 0.79
CA HIS A 256 -21.09 11.17 1.79
C HIS A 256 -20.94 12.55 1.15
N HIS A 257 -22.01 13.07 0.58
CA HIS A 257 -22.09 14.46 0.16
C HIS A 257 -22.37 15.34 1.37
N ASN A 258 -21.34 16.00 1.90
CA ASN A 258 -21.53 17.04 2.90
C ASN A 258 -21.93 18.34 2.19
N ALA A 259 -23.22 18.68 2.21
CA ALA A 259 -23.75 19.86 1.54
C ALA A 259 -23.10 21.17 2.03
N MET A 260 -22.74 21.26 3.31
CA MET A 260 -22.06 22.43 3.89
C MET A 260 -20.62 22.55 3.36
N GLU A 261 -19.90 21.44 3.30
CA GLU A 261 -18.55 21.38 2.73
C GLU A 261 -18.56 21.72 1.24
N ALA A 262 -19.49 21.15 0.48
CA ALA A 262 -19.66 21.45 -0.95
C ALA A 262 -19.97 22.93 -1.17
N PHE A 263 -20.80 23.54 -0.34
CA PHE A 263 -21.08 24.97 -0.39
C PHE A 263 -19.83 25.79 -0.10
N ALA A 264 -19.07 25.45 0.95
CA ALA A 264 -17.82 26.14 1.30
C ALA A 264 -16.81 26.10 0.16
N PHE A 265 -16.58 24.91 -0.43
CA PHE A 265 -15.68 24.77 -1.58
C PHE A 265 -16.19 25.50 -2.84
N LYS A 266 -17.50 25.56 -3.05
CA LYS A 266 -18.09 26.35 -4.15
C LYS A 266 -17.82 27.85 -3.98
N GLN A 267 -17.90 28.37 -2.74
CA GLN A 267 -17.55 29.78 -2.46
C GLN A 267 -16.05 30.02 -2.61
N PHE A 268 -15.22 29.11 -2.09
CA PHE A 268 -13.76 29.17 -2.27
C PHE A 268 -13.38 29.17 -3.75
N LYS A 269 -13.95 28.28 -4.56
CA LYS A 269 -13.75 28.26 -6.02
C LYS A 269 -14.10 29.60 -6.68
N LYS A 270 -15.24 30.18 -6.31
CA LYS A 270 -15.65 31.49 -6.84
C LYS A 270 -14.67 32.61 -6.50
N ALA A 271 -14.08 32.58 -5.31
CA ALA A 271 -13.08 33.54 -4.88
C ALA A 271 -11.74 33.31 -5.58
N ALA A 272 -11.27 32.05 -5.61
CA ALA A 272 -9.95 31.67 -6.08
C ALA A 272 -9.76 31.73 -7.62
N THR A 273 -10.87 31.61 -8.40
CA THR A 273 -10.79 31.58 -9.88
C THR A 273 -10.69 32.95 -10.54
N LYS A 274 -10.87 34.04 -9.79
CA LYS A 274 -10.75 35.42 -10.33
C LYS A 274 -9.79 36.20 -9.46
N GLY A 275 -8.68 36.67 -10.04
CA GLY A 275 -7.59 37.37 -9.32
C GLY A 275 -8.08 38.56 -8.48
N GLU A 276 -9.00 39.37 -8.98
CA GLU A 276 -9.57 40.51 -8.22
C GLU A 276 -10.35 40.07 -6.97
N ARG A 277 -11.15 39.00 -7.11
CA ARG A 277 -11.92 38.46 -5.98
C ARG A 277 -10.99 37.83 -4.95
N TRP A 278 -9.94 37.14 -5.41
CA TRP A 278 -8.94 36.58 -4.55
C TRP A 278 -8.18 37.65 -3.75
N ARG A 279 -7.73 38.71 -4.43
CA ARG A 279 -7.10 39.87 -3.77
C ARG A 279 -8.02 40.51 -2.74
N PHE A 280 -9.29 40.71 -3.07
CA PHE A 280 -10.28 41.23 -2.14
C PHE A 280 -10.45 40.28 -0.92
N ALA A 281 -10.59 38.97 -1.14
CA ALA A 281 -10.71 37.98 -0.09
C ALA A 281 -9.48 38.01 0.84
N LEU A 282 -8.26 38.04 0.30
CA LEU A 282 -7.01 38.12 1.09
C LEU A 282 -6.91 39.43 1.89
N SER A 283 -7.32 40.57 1.33
CA SER A 283 -7.31 41.85 2.05
C SER A 283 -8.23 41.86 3.26
N LYS A 284 -9.29 41.05 3.25
CA LYS A 284 -10.27 40.94 4.35
C LYS A 284 -10.05 39.74 5.25
N ALA A 285 -9.14 38.84 4.88
CA ALA A 285 -8.93 37.58 5.59
C ALA A 285 -8.54 37.75 7.08
N HIS A 286 -7.87 38.86 7.43
CA HIS A 286 -7.48 39.14 8.82
C HIS A 286 -8.69 39.31 9.77
N TYR A 287 -9.87 39.71 9.27
CA TYR A 287 -11.09 39.76 10.08
C TYR A 287 -11.55 38.35 10.49
N PHE A 288 -11.14 37.31 9.75
CA PHE A 288 -11.46 35.93 10.07
C PHE A 288 -10.75 35.48 11.37
N ASN A 289 -9.62 36.05 11.70
CA ASN A 289 -8.92 35.77 12.98
C ASN A 289 -9.81 36.07 14.19
N TRP A 290 -10.46 37.23 14.18
CA TRP A 290 -11.38 37.61 15.26
C TRP A 290 -12.56 36.63 15.36
N PHE A 291 -13.16 36.26 14.22
CA PHE A 291 -14.27 35.31 14.16
C PHE A 291 -13.86 33.94 14.70
N VAL A 292 -12.72 33.45 14.28
CA VAL A 292 -12.20 32.13 14.69
C VAL A 292 -11.84 32.13 16.17
N GLN A 293 -11.19 33.18 16.68
CA GLN A 293 -10.82 33.30 18.10
C GLN A 293 -12.04 33.33 19.03
N ASN A 294 -13.11 33.99 18.61
CA ASN A 294 -14.30 34.17 19.45
C ASN A 294 -15.35 33.06 19.30
N LEU A 295 -15.41 32.35 18.15
CA LEU A 295 -16.36 31.28 17.87
C LEU A 295 -15.77 29.87 17.85
N SER A 296 -14.48 29.73 18.13
CA SER A 296 -13.79 28.42 18.11
C SER A 296 -14.40 27.37 19.03
N GLY A 297 -14.96 27.82 20.16
CA GLY A 297 -15.66 26.92 21.11
C GLY A 297 -17.05 26.47 20.68
N ALA A 298 -17.71 27.20 19.78
CA ALA A 298 -19.09 26.95 19.35
C ALA A 298 -19.19 26.02 18.12
N LEU A 299 -18.14 25.92 17.33
CA LEU A 299 -18.11 25.10 16.10
C LEU A 299 -17.34 23.80 16.31
N PRO A 300 -18.00 22.60 16.26
CA PRO A 300 -17.36 21.31 16.55
C PRO A 300 -16.14 21.00 15.66
N VAL A 301 -16.16 21.45 14.41
CA VAL A 301 -15.05 21.23 13.45
C VAL A 301 -13.81 22.05 13.86
N ILE A 302 -14.00 23.31 14.25
CA ILE A 302 -12.93 24.19 14.67
C ILE A 302 -12.37 23.73 16.02
N LYS A 303 -13.21 23.28 16.94
CA LYS A 303 -12.81 22.71 18.22
C LYS A 303 -11.91 21.48 18.06
N LYS A 304 -12.24 20.58 17.11
CA LYS A 304 -11.38 19.43 16.77
C LYS A 304 -10.03 19.83 16.17
N TRP A 305 -10.01 20.89 15.37
CA TRP A 305 -8.75 21.41 14.82
C TRP A 305 -7.83 21.98 15.90
N TYR A 306 -8.37 22.79 16.80
CA TYR A 306 -7.62 23.37 17.91
C TYR A 306 -7.07 22.35 18.92
N ALA A 307 -7.66 21.16 18.98
CA ALA A 307 -7.16 20.11 19.87
C ALA A 307 -5.76 19.61 19.49
N PHE A 308 -5.36 19.80 18.22
CA PHE A 308 -4.10 19.24 17.68
C PHE A 308 -3.25 20.23 16.90
N LYS A 309 -3.76 21.43 16.57
CA LYS A 309 -3.05 22.41 15.75
C LYS A 309 -3.38 23.82 16.19
N GLU A 310 -2.37 24.69 16.20
CA GLU A 310 -2.58 26.13 16.30
C GLU A 310 -3.11 26.67 14.97
N LEU A 311 -4.10 27.55 15.03
CA LEU A 311 -4.61 28.22 13.82
C LEU A 311 -3.61 29.30 13.39
N PRO A 312 -3.27 29.34 12.10
CA PRO A 312 -2.41 30.38 11.59
C PRO A 312 -3.07 31.76 11.76
N GLN A 313 -2.32 32.71 12.29
CA GLN A 313 -2.77 34.11 12.35
C GLN A 313 -2.54 34.76 10.98
N ILE A 314 -3.63 35.21 10.37
CA ILE A 314 -3.58 35.90 9.09
C ILE A 314 -3.21 37.37 9.34
N LYS A 315 -2.08 37.81 8.80
CA LYS A 315 -1.62 39.20 8.92
C LYS A 315 -2.51 40.15 8.11
N LYS A 316 -2.66 41.39 8.60
CA LYS A 316 -3.49 42.40 7.95
C LYS A 316 -3.03 42.77 6.55
N ASP A 317 -1.73 42.79 6.31
CA ASP A 317 -1.13 43.19 5.04
C ASP A 317 -0.50 42.01 4.27
N LEU A 318 -1.04 40.77 4.48
CA LEU A 318 -0.54 39.55 3.87
C LEU A 318 -0.30 39.66 2.35
N TYR A 319 -1.23 40.31 1.63
CA TYR A 319 -1.10 40.48 0.18
C TYR A 319 0.09 41.36 -0.21
N LYS A 320 0.38 42.45 0.54
CA LYS A 320 1.54 43.30 0.30
C LYS A 320 2.84 42.58 0.61
N GLU A 321 2.87 41.79 1.68
CA GLU A 321 4.03 40.96 2.01
C GLU A 321 4.32 39.93 0.91
N ILE A 322 3.29 39.27 0.36
CA ILE A 322 3.43 38.32 -0.75
C ILE A 322 3.95 39.04 -2.02
N GLN A 323 3.46 40.24 -2.33
CA GLN A 323 3.94 41.03 -3.47
C GLN A 323 5.40 41.49 -3.33
N ALA A 324 5.91 41.59 -2.12
CA ALA A 324 7.29 41.97 -1.86
C ALA A 324 8.27 40.80 -1.96
N ILE A 325 7.79 39.57 -2.16
CA ILE A 325 8.66 38.38 -2.32
C ILE A 325 9.26 38.41 -3.73
N GLU A 326 10.58 38.48 -3.78
CA GLU A 326 11.36 38.50 -5.02
C GLU A 326 11.19 37.15 -5.79
N GLY A 327 10.94 37.21 -7.08
CA GLY A 327 10.76 36.03 -7.93
C GLY A 327 9.32 35.50 -8.06
N VAL A 328 8.34 36.15 -7.43
CA VAL A 328 6.92 35.81 -7.66
C VAL A 328 6.39 36.65 -8.84
N ILE A 329 5.96 35.97 -9.92
CA ILE A 329 5.38 36.60 -11.10
C ILE A 329 3.90 36.83 -10.83
N TYR A 330 3.46 38.10 -10.89
CA TYR A 330 2.07 38.51 -10.83
C TYR A 330 1.64 38.99 -12.22
N GLU A 331 0.97 38.14 -12.96
CA GLU A 331 0.21 38.53 -14.15
C GLU A 331 -1.25 38.76 -13.84
#